data_d603689376a46d25019da4849b4324bf
#
_entry.id   d603689376a46d25019da4849b4324bf
#
_cell.length_a   1.000
_cell.length_b   1.000
_cell.length_c   1.000
_cell.angle_alpha   90.00
_cell.angle_beta   90.00
_cell.angle_gamma   90.00
#
_symmetry.space_group_name_H-M   'P 1'
#
loop_
_entity.id
_entity.type
_entity.pdbx_description
1 polymer ?
#
loop_
_entity_poly.entity_id
_entity_poly.type
_entity_poly.pdbx_seq_one_letter_code
_entity_poly.pdbx_strand_id
1 'polypeptide(L)'
;VLQFATKAVAITEIQRADHPVKDVTIAFGGDMVEGLFNFPTQAFEIDSTLFEQYVNVSRLIVDVVRFALANYEKVTVVPEWGNHGRIGSKRDNVPRSDNFDRMCYELSKQLLAGEKRLTWQDCPEDIQRIEIGNYRALLIHGDEVGRNGFASPGAIVNHVSRWLSGSYDWNFRDCYIGHYHTHNEWALPNGLGSVYQTGSTESDNRYAGVMLAASATPSQRLHFIDPEKGRVTAAYKVWLD
;
A
#
# COMPACT_ATOMS: atom_id res chain seq x y z
N VAL A 1 5.91 6.49 -9.17
CA VAL A 1 5.60 6.85 -7.77
C VAL A 1 5.59 8.37 -7.59
N LEU A 2 6.65 9.11 -7.91
CA LEU A 2 6.67 10.58 -7.77
C LEU A 2 5.61 11.28 -8.61
N GLN A 3 5.30 10.78 -9.80
CA GLN A 3 4.20 11.27 -10.62
C GLN A 3 2.85 11.20 -9.88
N PHE A 4 2.61 10.08 -9.16
CA PHE A 4 1.42 9.96 -8.31
C PHE A 4 1.40 11.04 -7.22
N ALA A 5 2.52 11.22 -6.51
CA ALA A 5 2.62 12.22 -5.44
C ALA A 5 2.32 13.63 -5.97
N THR A 6 2.86 13.98 -7.15
CA THR A 6 2.59 15.27 -7.81
C THR A 6 1.11 15.43 -8.17
N LYS A 7 0.50 14.43 -8.82
CA LYS A 7 -0.94 14.44 -9.16
C LYS A 7 -1.82 14.51 -7.90
N ALA A 8 -1.44 13.78 -6.84
CA ALA A 8 -2.16 13.80 -5.56
C ALA A 8 -2.15 15.19 -4.89
N VAL A 9 -1.01 15.87 -4.89
CA VAL A 9 -0.92 17.25 -4.39
C VAL A 9 -1.79 18.19 -5.24
N ALA A 10 -1.73 18.10 -6.57
CA ALA A 10 -2.55 18.94 -7.44
C ALA A 10 -4.07 18.76 -7.19
N ILE A 11 -4.53 17.51 -6.98
CA ILE A 11 -5.92 17.23 -6.62
C ILE A 11 -6.22 17.78 -5.22
N THR A 12 -5.29 17.67 -4.28
CA THR A 12 -5.46 18.20 -2.92
C THR A 12 -5.61 19.72 -2.93
N GLU A 13 -4.86 20.44 -3.76
CA GLU A 13 -5.00 21.90 -3.88
C GLU A 13 -6.41 22.31 -4.35
N ILE A 14 -7.02 21.53 -5.25
CA ILE A 14 -8.41 21.76 -5.66
C ILE A 14 -9.36 21.57 -4.47
N GLN A 15 -9.17 20.53 -3.69
CA GLN A 15 -10.01 20.26 -2.51
C GLN A 15 -9.80 21.29 -1.39
N ARG A 16 -8.62 21.85 -1.27
CA ARG A 16 -8.29 22.92 -0.29
C ARG A 16 -9.09 24.21 -0.50
N ALA A 17 -9.65 24.43 -1.69
CA ALA A 17 -10.50 25.58 -1.94
C ALA A 17 -11.74 25.60 -1.05
N ASP A 18 -12.29 24.41 -0.73
CA ASP A 18 -13.52 24.26 0.05
C ASP A 18 -13.28 23.67 1.45
N HIS A 19 -12.21 22.89 1.61
CA HIS A 19 -11.94 22.16 2.85
C HIS A 19 -10.44 22.22 3.23
N PRO A 20 -10.09 22.56 4.48
CA PRO A 20 -8.69 22.56 4.91
C PRO A 20 -8.14 21.13 4.95
N VAL A 21 -7.26 20.78 4.02
CA VAL A 21 -6.51 19.52 4.03
C VAL A 21 -5.09 19.82 4.47
N LYS A 22 -4.76 19.54 5.71
CA LYS A 22 -3.48 19.86 6.33
C LYS A 22 -2.54 18.67 6.41
N ASP A 23 -3.08 17.49 6.67
CA ASP A 23 -2.35 16.30 6.99
C ASP A 23 -2.50 15.25 5.87
N VAL A 24 -1.49 14.41 5.70
CA VAL A 24 -1.54 13.28 4.76
C VAL A 24 -1.07 12.00 5.45
N THR A 25 -1.76 10.91 5.15
CA THR A 25 -1.31 9.56 5.49
C THR A 25 -0.89 8.84 4.21
N ILE A 26 0.35 8.39 4.16
CA ILE A 26 0.92 7.59 3.07
C ILE A 26 0.87 6.13 3.50
N ALA A 27 0.06 5.33 2.81
CA ALA A 27 -0.02 3.89 3.01
C ALA A 27 0.78 3.19 1.90
N PHE A 28 1.89 2.56 2.27
CA PHE A 28 2.66 1.71 1.36
C PHE A 28 2.10 0.28 1.45
N GLY A 29 1.59 -0.25 0.35
CA GLY A 29 0.86 -1.53 0.29
C GLY A 29 1.73 -2.76 0.01
N GLY A 30 3.05 -2.68 0.19
CA GLY A 30 3.97 -3.78 -0.08
C GLY A 30 4.40 -3.88 -1.55
N ASP A 31 5.23 -4.88 -1.83
CA ASP A 31 5.87 -5.11 -3.14
C ASP A 31 6.62 -3.86 -3.64
N MET A 32 7.37 -3.26 -2.71
CA MET A 32 8.21 -2.10 -2.98
C MET A 32 9.45 -2.46 -3.79
N VAL A 33 9.95 -3.67 -3.60
CA VAL A 33 11.00 -4.28 -4.40
C VAL A 33 10.43 -5.39 -5.28
N GLU A 34 11.04 -5.65 -6.43
CA GLU A 34 10.72 -6.82 -7.26
C GLU A 34 11.17 -8.12 -6.57
N GLY A 35 12.25 -8.04 -5.79
CA GLY A 35 12.80 -9.21 -5.10
C GLY A 35 13.63 -10.11 -6.00
N LEU A 36 13.81 -11.36 -5.54
CA LEU A 36 14.67 -12.33 -6.21
C LEU A 36 14.20 -13.79 -6.06
N PHE A 37 13.22 -14.04 -5.19
CA PHE A 37 12.92 -15.39 -4.70
C PHE A 37 11.49 -15.86 -4.97
N ASN A 38 10.65 -15.08 -5.68
CA ASN A 38 9.25 -15.43 -5.89
C ASN A 38 9.06 -16.57 -6.88
N PHE A 39 9.88 -16.62 -7.94
CA PHE A 39 9.85 -17.69 -8.93
C PHE A 39 11.26 -18.02 -9.45
N PRO A 40 11.50 -19.25 -9.93
CA PRO A 40 12.86 -19.76 -10.20
C PRO A 40 13.67 -18.97 -11.23
N THR A 41 13.01 -18.30 -12.18
CA THR A 41 13.65 -17.55 -13.27
C THR A 41 13.82 -16.07 -12.97
N GLN A 42 13.25 -15.57 -11.88
CA GLN A 42 13.21 -14.14 -11.54
C GLN A 42 14.58 -13.47 -11.58
N ALA A 43 15.62 -14.14 -11.07
CA ALA A 43 16.98 -13.61 -11.06
C ALA A 43 17.54 -13.26 -12.46
N PHE A 44 16.96 -13.82 -13.53
CA PHE A 44 17.37 -13.59 -14.92
C PHE A 44 16.44 -12.59 -15.65
N GLU A 45 15.37 -12.17 -15.01
CA GLU A 45 14.34 -11.30 -15.60
C GLU A 45 14.32 -9.88 -14.99
N ILE A 46 15.08 -9.67 -13.90
CA ILE A 46 15.24 -8.36 -13.26
C ILE A 46 16.37 -7.57 -13.90
N ASP A 47 16.26 -6.26 -13.91
CA ASP A 47 17.23 -5.30 -14.47
C ASP A 47 18.18 -4.72 -13.42
N SER A 48 17.96 -5.00 -12.14
CA SER A 48 18.73 -4.45 -11.01
C SER A 48 18.98 -5.52 -9.95
N THR A 49 20.17 -5.50 -9.37
CA THR A 49 20.50 -6.38 -8.25
C THR A 49 19.60 -6.08 -7.05
N LEU A 50 19.41 -7.05 -6.17
CA LEU A 50 18.63 -6.88 -4.96
C LEU A 50 19.15 -5.73 -4.06
N PHE A 51 20.49 -5.54 -4.04
CA PHE A 51 21.10 -4.42 -3.32
C PHE A 51 20.73 -3.06 -3.95
N GLU A 52 20.75 -2.96 -5.27
CA GLU A 52 20.34 -1.74 -5.98
C GLU A 52 18.84 -1.46 -5.76
N GLN A 53 17.99 -2.49 -5.83
CA GLN A 53 16.57 -2.36 -5.50
C GLN A 53 16.39 -1.80 -4.08
N TYR A 54 17.06 -2.38 -3.09
CA TYR A 54 17.02 -1.95 -1.70
C TYR A 54 17.42 -0.48 -1.53
N VAL A 55 18.55 -0.08 -2.09
CA VAL A 55 19.05 1.30 -1.97
C VAL A 55 18.14 2.30 -2.72
N ASN A 56 17.75 1.97 -3.95
CA ASN A 56 16.95 2.86 -4.79
C ASN A 56 15.53 3.04 -4.25
N VAL A 57 14.90 1.96 -3.79
CA VAL A 57 13.57 2.01 -3.17
C VAL A 57 13.61 2.81 -1.87
N SER A 58 14.62 2.60 -1.02
CA SER A 58 14.75 3.38 0.21
C SER A 58 14.87 4.88 -0.07
N ARG A 59 15.68 5.27 -1.08
CA ARG A 59 15.80 6.67 -1.51
C ARG A 59 14.47 7.21 -2.05
N LEU A 60 13.79 6.44 -2.89
CA LEU A 60 12.49 6.82 -3.45
C LEU A 60 11.45 7.05 -2.36
N ILE A 61 11.39 6.21 -1.33
CA ILE A 61 10.51 6.40 -0.18
C ILE A 61 10.84 7.71 0.54
N VAL A 62 12.14 7.99 0.79
CA VAL A 62 12.58 9.24 1.40
C VAL A 62 12.15 10.45 0.57
N ASP A 63 12.30 10.39 -0.75
CA ASP A 63 11.92 11.49 -1.65
C ASP A 63 10.40 11.73 -1.64
N VAL A 64 9.59 10.67 -1.65
CA VAL A 64 8.13 10.76 -1.53
C VAL A 64 7.71 11.41 -0.21
N VAL A 65 8.31 10.99 0.90
CA VAL A 65 7.99 11.53 2.22
C VAL A 65 8.44 12.99 2.33
N ARG A 66 9.61 13.34 1.83
CA ARG A 66 10.08 14.76 1.78
C ARG A 66 9.19 15.62 0.90
N PHE A 67 8.75 15.10 -0.24
CA PHE A 67 7.79 15.80 -1.09
C PHE A 67 6.45 16.03 -0.36
N ALA A 68 5.97 15.04 0.37
CA ALA A 68 4.77 15.20 1.20
C ALA A 68 4.97 16.23 2.33
N LEU A 69 6.11 16.19 3.02
CA LEU A 69 6.45 17.19 4.06
C LEU A 69 6.58 18.62 3.52
N ALA A 70 6.89 18.79 2.25
CA ALA A 70 6.90 20.11 1.61
C ALA A 70 5.49 20.63 1.29
N ASN A 71 4.47 19.77 1.25
CA ASN A 71 3.12 20.13 0.82
C ASN A 71 2.05 19.98 1.91
N TYR A 72 2.36 19.33 3.04
CA TYR A 72 1.44 19.09 4.16
C TYR A 72 2.06 19.48 5.49
N GLU A 73 1.19 19.84 6.47
CA GLU A 73 1.64 20.22 7.82
C GLU A 73 2.16 19.01 8.60
N LYS A 74 1.48 17.85 8.46
CA LYS A 74 1.90 16.58 9.06
C LYS A 74 1.83 15.44 8.07
N VAL A 75 2.75 14.52 8.18
CA VAL A 75 2.82 13.31 7.36
C VAL A 75 2.83 12.09 8.28
N THR A 76 1.93 11.15 8.02
CA THR A 76 1.94 9.83 8.66
C THR A 76 2.29 8.79 7.62
N VAL A 77 3.21 7.90 7.92
CA VAL A 77 3.57 6.75 7.07
C VAL A 77 3.09 5.48 7.73
N VAL A 78 2.29 4.70 6.99
CA VAL A 78 1.82 3.37 7.36
C VAL A 78 2.38 2.38 6.34
N PRO A 79 3.46 1.67 6.67
CA PRO A 79 4.10 0.72 5.77
C PRO A 79 3.53 -0.68 5.94
N GLU A 80 3.32 -1.40 4.83
CA GLU A 80 3.04 -2.83 4.79
C GLU A 80 4.04 -3.51 3.86
N TRP A 81 4.49 -4.70 4.17
CA TRP A 81 5.37 -5.47 3.28
C TRP A 81 4.58 -6.40 2.36
N GLY A 82 5.15 -6.68 1.20
CA GLY A 82 4.58 -7.60 0.22
C GLY A 82 5.29 -8.94 0.14
N ASN A 83 4.84 -9.75 -0.79
CA ASN A 83 5.43 -11.07 -1.01
C ASN A 83 6.71 -11.04 -1.85
N HIS A 84 6.93 -9.99 -2.66
CA HIS A 84 8.12 -9.85 -3.47
C HIS A 84 9.38 -9.55 -2.62
N GLY A 85 9.21 -8.86 -1.51
CA GLY A 85 10.30 -8.56 -0.58
C GLY A 85 10.78 -9.74 0.28
N ARG A 86 10.19 -10.92 0.20
CA ARG A 86 10.56 -12.10 1.03
C ARG A 86 11.99 -12.54 0.81
N ILE A 87 12.65 -12.94 1.90
CA ILE A 87 13.93 -13.61 1.87
C ILE A 87 13.67 -15.13 1.75
N GLY A 88 13.99 -15.68 0.58
CA GLY A 88 13.72 -17.08 0.30
C GLY A 88 12.35 -17.35 -0.34
N SER A 89 12.14 -18.61 -0.74
CA SER A 89 10.89 -19.04 -1.35
C SER A 89 9.77 -19.20 -0.30
N LYS A 90 8.52 -19.26 -0.75
CA LYS A 90 7.34 -19.51 0.11
C LYS A 90 7.43 -20.83 0.92
N ARG A 91 8.36 -21.72 0.56
CA ARG A 91 8.57 -23.03 1.20
C ARG A 91 9.68 -23.00 2.25
N ASP A 92 10.45 -21.92 2.28
CA ASP A 92 11.56 -21.80 3.22
C ASP A 92 11.02 -21.35 4.59
N ASN A 93 11.59 -21.88 5.66
CA ASN A 93 11.23 -21.54 7.03
C ASN A 93 11.89 -20.21 7.46
N VAL A 94 11.65 -19.15 6.69
CA VAL A 94 12.10 -17.80 7.03
C VAL A 94 10.92 -17.03 7.57
N PRO A 95 11.07 -16.29 8.68
CA PRO A 95 10.00 -15.43 9.18
C PRO A 95 9.54 -14.44 8.10
N ARG A 96 8.24 -14.21 7.98
CA ARG A 96 7.70 -13.22 7.03
C ARG A 96 8.21 -11.81 7.30
N SER A 97 8.53 -11.52 8.55
CA SER A 97 9.12 -10.26 8.99
C SER A 97 10.54 -10.01 8.46
N ASP A 98 11.26 -11.06 8.01
CA ASP A 98 12.49 -10.93 7.24
C ASP A 98 12.13 -10.63 5.79
N ASN A 99 12.06 -9.34 5.47
CA ASN A 99 11.49 -8.86 4.23
C ASN A 99 12.24 -7.60 3.75
N PHE A 100 12.57 -7.54 2.47
CA PHE A 100 13.29 -6.41 1.88
C PHE A 100 12.47 -5.12 1.88
N ASP A 101 11.15 -5.17 1.71
CA ASP A 101 10.31 -3.98 1.85
C ASP A 101 10.47 -3.38 3.25
N ARG A 102 10.40 -4.24 4.28
CA ARG A 102 10.60 -3.81 5.66
C ARG A 102 11.99 -3.19 5.87
N MET A 103 13.03 -3.78 5.29
CA MET A 103 14.38 -3.21 5.37
C MET A 103 14.44 -1.84 4.70
N CYS A 104 13.76 -1.64 3.55
CA CYS A 104 13.64 -0.35 2.90
C CYS A 104 12.94 0.68 3.79
N TYR A 105 11.87 0.29 4.46
CA TYR A 105 11.13 1.15 5.38
C TYR A 105 11.98 1.56 6.59
N GLU A 106 12.68 0.62 7.21
CA GLU A 106 13.54 0.90 8.36
C GLU A 106 14.71 1.83 8.02
N LEU A 107 15.36 1.62 6.86
CA LEU A 107 16.39 2.53 6.39
C LEU A 107 15.82 3.92 6.11
N SER A 108 14.67 4.01 5.44
CA SER A 108 14.01 5.29 5.14
C SER A 108 13.63 6.04 6.41
N LYS A 109 13.09 5.33 7.41
CA LYS A 109 12.77 5.88 8.73
C LYS A 109 14.01 6.47 9.41
N GLN A 110 15.17 5.77 9.36
CA GLN A 110 16.42 6.28 9.92
C GLN A 110 16.92 7.51 9.16
N LEU A 111 16.84 7.55 7.83
CA LEU A 111 17.26 8.69 7.00
C LEU A 111 16.37 9.94 7.21
N LEU A 112 15.16 9.75 7.72
CA LEU A 112 14.20 10.82 8.05
C LEU A 112 14.13 11.09 9.56
N ALA A 113 15.02 10.49 10.35
CA ALA A 113 15.06 10.68 11.79
C ALA A 113 15.26 12.17 12.15
N GLY A 114 14.46 12.67 13.09
CA GLY A 114 14.49 14.08 13.51
C GLY A 114 13.48 14.98 12.80
N GLU A 115 12.77 14.54 11.76
CA GLU A 115 11.67 15.32 11.20
C GLU A 115 10.46 15.25 12.15
N LYS A 116 10.16 16.36 12.80
CA LYS A 116 9.12 16.43 13.86
C LYS A 116 7.69 16.37 13.35
N ARG A 117 7.49 16.63 12.06
CA ARG A 117 6.17 16.59 11.40
C ARG A 117 5.85 15.22 10.81
N LEU A 118 6.78 14.27 10.94
CA LEU A 118 6.65 12.89 10.45
C LEU A 118 6.31 11.94 11.59
N THR A 119 5.21 11.22 11.44
CA THR A 119 4.90 10.02 12.24
C THR A 119 5.14 8.81 11.37
N TRP A 120 5.98 7.90 11.82
CA TRP A 120 6.25 6.65 11.12
C TRP A 120 5.76 5.48 11.96
N GLN A 121 4.75 4.75 11.46
CA GLN A 121 4.22 3.57 12.15
C GLN A 121 5.19 2.40 11.98
N ASP A 122 5.38 1.64 13.05
CA ASP A 122 6.12 0.37 12.98
C ASP A 122 5.30 -0.67 12.21
N CYS A 123 6.00 -1.61 11.55
CA CYS A 123 5.38 -2.69 10.78
C CYS A 123 5.81 -4.06 11.35
N PRO A 124 5.25 -4.46 12.51
CA PRO A 124 5.63 -5.71 13.17
C PRO A 124 4.91 -6.94 12.62
N GLU A 125 3.76 -6.77 11.99
CA GLU A 125 2.84 -7.82 11.55
C GLU A 125 2.38 -7.60 10.11
N ASP A 126 1.66 -8.55 9.54
CA ASP A 126 1.13 -8.56 8.18
C ASP A 126 -0.13 -7.70 7.98
N ILE A 127 -0.62 -7.05 9.02
CA ILE A 127 -1.83 -6.23 8.99
C ILE A 127 -1.55 -4.92 9.70
N GLN A 128 -1.68 -3.83 8.98
CA GLN A 128 -1.49 -2.50 9.54
C GLN A 128 -2.83 -1.82 9.82
N ARG A 129 -2.84 -0.97 10.83
CA ARG A 129 -4.00 -0.17 11.23
C ARG A 129 -3.82 1.25 10.77
N ILE A 130 -4.79 1.80 10.05
CA ILE A 130 -4.85 3.21 9.68
C ILE A 130 -5.88 3.89 10.58
N GLU A 131 -5.44 4.90 11.33
CA GLU A 131 -6.29 5.71 12.18
C GLU A 131 -6.18 7.19 11.81
N ILE A 132 -7.30 7.81 11.46
CA ILE A 132 -7.40 9.24 11.12
C ILE A 132 -8.64 9.80 11.84
N GLY A 133 -8.46 10.33 13.04
CA GLY A 133 -9.59 10.69 13.91
C GLY A 133 -10.46 9.48 14.22
N ASN A 134 -11.74 9.55 13.87
CA ASN A 134 -12.68 8.43 14.01
C ASN A 134 -12.65 7.42 12.86
N TYR A 135 -11.90 7.69 11.79
CA TYR A 135 -11.73 6.76 10.69
C TYR A 135 -10.75 5.66 11.05
N ARG A 136 -11.15 4.42 10.79
CA ARG A 136 -10.35 3.22 11.03
C ARG A 136 -10.38 2.32 9.82
N ALA A 137 -9.22 1.95 9.32
CA ALA A 137 -9.08 1.01 8.21
C ALA A 137 -7.92 0.05 8.43
N LEU A 138 -8.01 -1.13 7.81
CA LEU A 138 -6.88 -2.05 7.71
C LEU A 138 -6.12 -1.76 6.41
N LEU A 139 -4.82 -1.97 6.45
CA LEU A 139 -3.95 -2.09 5.30
C LEU A 139 -3.31 -3.47 5.34
N ILE A 140 -3.47 -4.22 4.26
CA ILE A 140 -2.85 -5.52 4.04
C ILE A 140 -2.21 -5.54 2.66
N HIS A 141 -1.22 -6.41 2.46
CA HIS A 141 -0.69 -6.58 1.11
C HIS A 141 -1.72 -7.28 0.20
N GLY A 142 -2.21 -8.44 0.58
CA GLY A 142 -3.24 -9.17 -0.15
C GLY A 142 -2.91 -10.63 -0.44
N ASP A 143 -1.66 -11.04 -0.34
CA ASP A 143 -1.27 -12.44 -0.51
C ASP A 143 -1.68 -13.34 0.68
N GLU A 144 -2.14 -12.73 1.77
CA GLU A 144 -2.80 -13.39 2.90
C GLU A 144 -4.19 -13.91 2.54
N VAL A 145 -4.84 -13.26 1.57
CA VAL A 145 -6.19 -13.58 1.15
C VAL A 145 -6.17 -14.51 -0.04
N GLY A 146 -6.53 -15.75 0.17
CA GLY A 146 -6.63 -16.73 -0.89
C GLY A 146 -5.50 -17.77 -0.89
N ARG A 147 -5.67 -18.78 -1.75
CA ARG A 147 -4.66 -19.82 -1.94
C ARG A 147 -3.77 -19.47 -3.14
N ASN A 148 -2.46 -19.64 -2.97
CA ASN A 148 -1.46 -19.42 -4.02
C ASN A 148 -1.38 -17.98 -4.56
N GLY A 149 -1.74 -16.97 -3.76
CA GLY A 149 -1.65 -15.57 -4.16
C GLY A 149 -2.79 -15.08 -5.05
N PHE A 150 -3.83 -15.89 -5.29
CA PHE A 150 -5.01 -15.50 -6.07
C PHE A 150 -6.27 -15.59 -5.22
N ALA A 151 -7.07 -14.54 -5.23
CA ALA A 151 -8.40 -14.55 -4.63
C ALA A 151 -9.41 -13.92 -5.58
N SER A 152 -10.58 -14.54 -5.69
CA SER A 152 -11.71 -13.90 -6.35
C SER A 152 -12.21 -12.72 -5.51
N PRO A 153 -12.88 -11.71 -6.12
CA PRO A 153 -13.50 -10.61 -5.37
C PRO A 153 -14.36 -11.08 -4.20
N GLY A 154 -15.14 -12.13 -4.39
CA GLY A 154 -15.97 -12.72 -3.34
C GLY A 154 -15.13 -13.32 -2.19
N ALA A 155 -14.00 -13.93 -2.49
CA ALA A 155 -13.11 -14.47 -1.46
C ALA A 155 -12.48 -13.35 -0.62
N ILE A 156 -12.08 -12.24 -1.25
CA ILE A 156 -11.53 -11.06 -0.57
C ILE A 156 -12.59 -10.46 0.36
N VAL A 157 -13.78 -10.17 -0.16
CA VAL A 157 -14.88 -9.59 0.64
C VAL A 157 -15.26 -10.52 1.80
N ASN A 158 -15.36 -11.82 1.57
CA ASN A 158 -15.67 -12.78 2.64
C ASN A 158 -14.58 -12.84 3.71
N HIS A 159 -13.31 -12.76 3.32
CA HIS A 159 -12.19 -12.77 4.27
C HIS A 159 -12.24 -11.54 5.18
N VAL A 160 -12.34 -10.35 4.61
CA VAL A 160 -12.44 -9.08 5.36
C VAL A 160 -13.71 -9.04 6.23
N SER A 161 -14.84 -9.58 5.72
CA SER A 161 -16.09 -9.66 6.48
C SER A 161 -15.98 -10.54 7.74
N ARG A 162 -15.17 -11.61 7.69
CA ARG A 162 -14.90 -12.43 8.88
C ARG A 162 -14.11 -11.65 9.94
N TRP A 163 -13.14 -10.84 9.52
CA TRP A 163 -12.41 -9.95 10.43
C TRP A 163 -13.35 -8.95 11.09
N LEU A 164 -14.22 -8.30 10.33
CA LEU A 164 -15.25 -7.38 10.83
C LEU A 164 -16.22 -8.07 11.80
N SER A 165 -16.50 -9.36 11.60
CA SER A 165 -17.39 -10.15 12.44
C SER A 165 -16.73 -10.66 13.73
N GLY A 166 -15.50 -10.24 14.05
CA GLY A 166 -14.83 -10.52 15.31
C GLY A 166 -13.69 -11.54 15.24
N SER A 167 -13.27 -12.00 14.03
CA SER A 167 -12.06 -12.83 13.93
C SER A 167 -10.77 -11.99 14.06
N TYR A 168 -10.88 -10.67 14.04
CA TYR A 168 -9.79 -9.73 14.29
C TYR A 168 -10.23 -8.76 15.38
N ASP A 169 -9.44 -8.67 16.45
CA ASP A 169 -9.78 -7.89 17.64
C ASP A 169 -9.44 -6.40 17.47
N TRP A 170 -10.05 -5.78 16.48
CA TRP A 170 -10.02 -4.34 16.27
C TRP A 170 -11.15 -3.91 15.33
N ASN A 171 -11.93 -2.92 15.74
CA ASN A 171 -13.02 -2.41 14.93
C ASN A 171 -12.48 -1.48 13.85
N PHE A 172 -12.79 -1.79 12.60
CA PHE A 172 -12.45 -0.99 11.43
C PHE A 172 -13.66 -0.84 10.51
N ARG A 173 -13.59 0.10 9.58
CA ARG A 173 -14.61 0.34 8.57
C ARG A 173 -14.19 -0.23 7.22
N ASP A 174 -13.01 0.17 6.76
CA ASP A 174 -12.53 -0.10 5.41
C ASP A 174 -11.26 -0.97 5.44
N CYS A 175 -10.94 -1.62 4.32
CA CYS A 175 -9.73 -2.37 4.16
C CYS A 175 -9.06 -1.99 2.83
N TYR A 176 -7.79 -1.63 2.87
CA TYR A 176 -6.95 -1.38 1.71
C TYR A 176 -6.11 -2.61 1.39
N ILE A 177 -6.03 -2.96 0.10
CA ILE A 177 -5.34 -4.15 -0.38
C ILE A 177 -4.57 -3.86 -1.67
N GLY A 178 -3.35 -4.36 -1.78
CA GLY A 178 -2.49 -4.30 -2.96
C GLY A 178 -2.50 -5.59 -3.79
N HIS A 179 -1.32 -6.11 -4.12
CA HIS A 179 -1.01 -7.44 -4.68
C HIS A 179 -1.61 -7.76 -6.07
N TYR A 180 -2.85 -7.41 -6.30
CA TYR A 180 -3.59 -7.84 -7.51
C TYR A 180 -3.43 -6.89 -8.71
N HIS A 181 -2.68 -5.80 -8.58
CA HIS A 181 -2.32 -4.82 -9.61
C HIS A 181 -3.50 -4.15 -10.33
N THR A 182 -4.73 -4.36 -9.87
CA THR A 182 -5.94 -3.80 -10.45
C THR A 182 -6.68 -2.91 -9.47
N HIS A 183 -7.27 -1.82 -9.97
CA HIS A 183 -7.99 -0.87 -9.14
C HIS A 183 -9.47 -1.27 -9.05
N ASN A 184 -9.91 -1.73 -7.89
CA ASN A 184 -11.29 -2.14 -7.63
C ASN A 184 -11.79 -1.62 -6.28
N GLU A 185 -13.10 -1.63 -6.12
CA GLU A 185 -13.78 -1.34 -4.87
C GLU A 185 -14.97 -2.29 -4.72
N TRP A 186 -15.12 -2.85 -3.52
CA TRP A 186 -16.23 -3.73 -3.19
C TRP A 186 -16.81 -3.32 -1.84
N ALA A 187 -18.15 -3.14 -1.82
CA ALA A 187 -18.86 -2.88 -0.59
C ALA A 187 -18.80 -4.10 0.35
N LEU A 188 -18.56 -3.83 1.62
CA LEU A 188 -18.71 -4.83 2.67
C LEU A 188 -20.21 -5.03 2.99
N PRO A 189 -20.61 -6.21 3.48
CA PRO A 189 -22.00 -6.50 3.81
C PRO A 189 -22.59 -5.45 4.79
N ASN A 190 -23.88 -5.20 4.65
CA ASN A 190 -24.64 -4.26 5.50
C ASN A 190 -24.18 -2.80 5.43
N GLY A 191 -23.46 -2.39 4.38
CA GLY A 191 -22.99 -1.02 4.23
C GLY A 191 -21.98 -0.58 5.29
N LEU A 192 -21.30 -1.53 5.90
CA LEU A 192 -20.35 -1.27 7.00
C LEU A 192 -19.06 -0.61 6.53
N GLY A 193 -18.75 -0.66 5.23
CA GLY A 193 -17.56 -0.06 4.62
C GLY A 193 -17.24 -0.67 3.27
N SER A 194 -15.98 -0.54 2.84
CA SER A 194 -15.49 -1.04 1.54
C SER A 194 -14.14 -1.72 1.66
N VAL A 195 -13.89 -2.63 0.74
CA VAL A 195 -12.55 -3.11 0.42
C VAL A 195 -12.06 -2.33 -0.79
N TYR A 196 -10.93 -1.66 -0.65
CA TYR A 196 -10.29 -0.84 -1.66
C TYR A 196 -9.03 -1.53 -2.18
N GLN A 197 -9.10 -2.12 -3.36
CA GLN A 197 -7.94 -2.67 -4.05
C GLN A 197 -7.26 -1.58 -4.87
N THR A 198 -5.95 -1.40 -4.67
CA THR A 198 -5.17 -0.42 -5.44
C THR A 198 -4.54 -1.05 -6.68
N GLY A 199 -4.30 -0.25 -7.71
CA GLY A 199 -3.52 -0.65 -8.87
C GLY A 199 -2.02 -0.66 -8.58
N SER A 200 -1.23 -1.10 -9.57
CA SER A 200 0.23 -1.01 -9.55
C SER A 200 0.72 0.35 -10.05
N THR A 201 1.95 0.71 -9.71
CA THR A 201 2.70 1.80 -10.35
C THR A 201 3.43 1.35 -11.61
N GLU A 202 3.45 0.04 -11.88
CA GLU A 202 4.11 -0.60 -13.01
C GLU A 202 3.16 -0.66 -14.22
N SER A 203 3.71 -0.41 -15.42
CA SER A 203 2.92 -0.31 -16.64
C SER A 203 2.98 -1.53 -17.56
N ASP A 204 4.03 -2.32 -17.52
CA ASP A 204 4.25 -3.34 -18.56
C ASP A 204 4.95 -4.59 -17.99
N ASN A 205 4.22 -5.30 -17.15
CA ASN A 205 4.70 -6.57 -16.64
C ASN A 205 4.26 -7.71 -17.56
N ARG A 206 5.20 -8.27 -18.33
CA ARG A 206 4.95 -9.41 -19.21
C ARG A 206 4.36 -10.61 -18.45
N TYR A 207 4.81 -10.85 -17.22
CA TYR A 207 4.28 -11.92 -16.38
C TYR A 207 2.80 -11.68 -16.04
N ALA A 208 2.46 -10.48 -15.58
CA ALA A 208 1.08 -10.12 -15.31
C ALA A 208 0.20 -10.18 -16.57
N GLY A 209 0.69 -9.73 -17.71
CA GLY A 209 -0.04 -9.78 -18.98
C GLY A 209 -0.27 -11.19 -19.48
N VAL A 210 0.73 -12.05 -19.45
CA VAL A 210 0.67 -13.41 -20.02
C VAL A 210 0.09 -14.42 -19.04
N MET A 211 0.52 -14.40 -17.78
CA MET A 211 0.15 -15.43 -16.79
C MET A 211 -1.12 -15.08 -16.02
N LEU A 212 -1.41 -13.80 -15.83
CA LEU A 212 -2.55 -13.35 -15.04
C LEU A 212 -3.66 -12.73 -15.89
N ALA A 213 -3.44 -12.56 -17.19
CA ALA A 213 -4.32 -11.80 -18.08
C ALA A 213 -4.71 -10.42 -17.49
N ALA A 214 -3.84 -9.87 -16.66
CA ALA A 214 -4.04 -8.64 -15.88
C ALA A 214 -3.10 -7.54 -16.38
N SER A 215 -3.32 -7.06 -17.60
CA SER A 215 -2.72 -5.80 -18.04
C SER A 215 -3.63 -4.66 -17.56
N ALA A 216 -3.17 -3.91 -16.59
CA ALA A 216 -3.90 -2.74 -16.10
C ALA A 216 -3.05 -1.48 -16.29
N THR A 217 -3.68 -0.40 -16.75
CA THR A 217 -3.03 0.92 -16.76
C THR A 217 -2.60 1.29 -15.34
N PRO A 218 -1.35 1.74 -15.14
CA PRO A 218 -0.85 2.10 -13.83
C PRO A 218 -1.74 3.12 -13.15
N SER A 219 -2.06 2.88 -11.91
CA SER A 219 -2.92 3.78 -11.13
C SER A 219 -2.72 3.58 -9.64
N GLN A 220 -2.95 4.65 -8.88
CA GLN A 220 -2.94 4.61 -7.42
C GLN A 220 -4.20 5.28 -6.86
N ARG A 221 -4.45 5.09 -5.57
CA ARG A 221 -5.59 5.65 -4.86
C ARG A 221 -5.24 6.93 -4.12
N LEU A 222 -6.13 7.91 -4.18
CA LEU A 222 -6.14 9.06 -3.30
C LEU A 222 -7.54 9.17 -2.68
N HIS A 223 -7.62 9.16 -1.36
CA HIS A 223 -8.86 9.33 -0.62
C HIS A 223 -8.80 10.58 0.25
N PHE A 224 -9.92 11.30 0.31
CA PHE A 224 -10.16 12.33 1.30
C PHE A 224 -11.06 11.76 2.39
N ILE A 225 -10.66 11.99 3.64
CA ILE A 225 -11.28 11.38 4.81
C ILE A 225 -11.78 12.49 5.72
N ASP A 226 -13.04 12.39 6.12
CA ASP A 226 -13.60 13.20 7.19
C ASP A 226 -13.26 12.53 8.54
N PRO A 227 -12.35 13.12 9.33
CA PRO A 227 -11.88 12.51 10.57
C PRO A 227 -12.96 12.48 11.66
N GLU A 228 -13.94 13.40 11.63
CA GLU A 228 -15.04 13.45 12.61
C GLU A 228 -16.10 12.39 12.30
N LYS A 229 -16.49 12.28 11.02
CA LYS A 229 -17.47 11.28 10.57
C LYS A 229 -16.88 9.88 10.39
N GLY A 230 -15.56 9.77 10.42
CA GLY A 230 -14.85 8.48 10.27
C GLY A 230 -15.13 7.79 8.94
N ARG A 231 -15.12 8.52 7.83
CA ARG A 231 -15.41 7.95 6.50
C ARG A 231 -14.68 8.65 5.37
N VAL A 232 -14.52 7.94 4.25
CA VAL A 232 -14.07 8.49 2.98
C VAL A 232 -15.17 9.42 2.44
N THR A 233 -14.81 10.62 2.03
CA THR A 233 -15.72 11.65 1.46
C THR A 233 -15.50 11.86 -0.03
N ALA A 234 -14.27 11.63 -0.51
CA ALA A 234 -13.96 11.61 -1.93
C ALA A 234 -12.88 10.57 -2.22
N ALA A 235 -13.01 9.88 -3.33
CA ALA A 235 -12.10 8.84 -3.78
C ALA A 235 -11.69 9.09 -5.24
N TYR A 236 -10.39 9.03 -5.50
CA TYR A 236 -9.81 9.21 -6.82
C TYR A 236 -9.01 7.98 -7.22
N LYS A 237 -9.23 7.51 -8.44
CA LYS A 237 -8.30 6.68 -9.16
C LYS A 237 -7.36 7.61 -9.94
N VAL A 238 -6.12 7.68 -9.51
CA VAL A 238 -5.11 8.54 -10.14
C VAL A 238 -4.31 7.71 -11.13
N TRP A 239 -4.50 8.00 -12.41
CA TRP A 239 -3.78 7.35 -13.50
C TRP A 239 -2.34 7.85 -13.61
N LEU A 240 -1.43 6.96 -14.02
CA LEU A 240 0.02 7.20 -14.12
C LEU A 240 0.54 7.10 -15.56
N ASP A 241 -0.33 7.23 -16.52
CA ASP A 241 -0.05 7.35 -17.94
C ASP A 241 0.40 8.77 -18.33
#